data_8c49aca2cecfdf2c922437ac31b7c830
#
_entry.id   8c49aca2cecfdf2c922437ac31b7c830
#
_cell.length_a   1.000
_cell.length_b   1.000
_cell.length_c   1.000
_cell.angle_alpha   90.00
_cell.angle_beta   90.00
_cell.angle_gamma   90.00
#
_symmetry.space_group_name_H-M   'P 1'
#
loop_
_entity.id
_entity.type
_entity.pdbx_description
1 polymer ?
#
loop_
_entity_poly.entity_id
_entity_poly.type
_entity_poly.pdbx_seq_one_letter_code
_entity_poly.pdbx_strand_id
1 'polypeptide(L)'
;KCYLTFDIDFLDPAFAPGTGTPVCGGVATWQALEFIRSLENVNFVGMDLVEVSPPFDHAEITSMAAATVAHDWICIMANQKRKLNL
;
A
#
# COMPACT_ATOMS: atom_id res chain seq x y z
N LYS A 1 -2.35 -9.31 17.11
CA LYS A 1 -3.28 -8.86 16.06
C LYS A 1 -2.96 -7.43 15.68
N CYS A 2 -2.80 -7.18 14.39
CA CYS A 2 -2.46 -5.87 13.85
C CYS A 2 -3.42 -5.48 12.75
N TYR A 3 -3.65 -4.18 12.63
CA TYR A 3 -4.38 -3.58 11.53
C TYR A 3 -3.44 -2.63 10.80
N LEU A 4 -3.40 -2.73 9.46
CA LEU A 4 -2.56 -1.84 8.67
C LEU A 4 -3.40 -0.69 8.14
N THR A 5 -2.99 0.54 8.43
CA THR A 5 -3.51 1.70 7.73
C THR A 5 -2.38 2.24 6.84
N PHE A 6 -2.64 2.33 5.55
CA PHE A 6 -1.66 2.75 4.57
C PHE A 6 -2.14 4.03 3.89
N ASP A 7 -1.39 5.10 4.07
CA ASP A 7 -1.67 6.38 3.42
C ASP A 7 -0.82 6.47 2.16
N ILE A 8 -1.44 6.71 1.00
CA ILE A 8 -0.73 6.74 -0.28
C ILE A 8 0.28 7.88 -0.36
N ASP A 9 0.16 8.92 0.47
CA ASP A 9 1.12 10.01 0.49
C ASP A 9 2.46 9.62 1.15
N PHE A 10 2.57 8.40 1.68
CA PHE A 10 3.84 7.79 2.04
C PHE A 10 4.79 7.71 0.84
N LEU A 11 4.24 7.51 -0.36
CA LEU A 11 5.01 7.52 -1.60
C LEU A 11 5.33 8.96 -2.01
N ASP A 12 6.51 9.14 -2.62
CA ASP A 12 6.87 10.43 -3.19
C ASP A 12 5.88 10.81 -4.31
N PRO A 13 5.55 12.10 -4.48
CA PRO A 13 4.65 12.55 -5.55
C PRO A 13 5.11 12.19 -6.96
N ALA A 14 6.41 11.86 -7.14
CA ALA A 14 6.90 11.36 -8.42
C ALA A 14 6.24 10.01 -8.77
N PHE A 15 5.77 9.26 -7.80
CA PHE A 15 5.15 7.94 -7.97
C PHE A 15 3.67 7.96 -7.67
N ALA A 16 3.22 8.85 -6.79
CA ALA A 16 1.83 8.94 -6.36
C ALA A 16 1.40 10.41 -6.20
N PRO A 17 1.19 11.12 -7.32
CA PRO A 17 0.78 12.52 -7.27
C PRO A 17 -0.68 12.71 -6.87
N GLY A 18 -1.51 11.69 -7.00
CA GLY A 18 -2.96 11.77 -6.82
C GLY A 18 -3.39 11.71 -5.37
N THR A 19 -2.96 12.66 -4.58
CA THR A 19 -3.34 12.81 -3.17
C THR A 19 -3.50 14.29 -2.84
N GLY A 20 -4.31 14.59 -1.82
CA GLY A 20 -4.56 15.97 -1.41
C GLY A 20 -3.40 16.61 -0.68
N THR A 21 -2.49 15.83 -0.12
CA THR A 21 -1.38 16.30 0.72
C THR A 21 -0.05 15.67 0.31
N PRO A 22 0.40 15.87 -0.95
CA PRO A 22 1.66 15.28 -1.38
C PRO A 22 2.84 15.89 -0.61
N VAL A 23 3.81 15.05 -0.25
CA VAL A 23 5.00 15.45 0.47
C VAL A 23 6.23 14.95 -0.27
N CYS A 24 7.07 15.87 -0.72
CA CYS A 24 8.33 15.52 -1.38
C CYS A 24 9.29 14.84 -0.39
N GLY A 25 10.08 13.91 -0.91
CA GLY A 25 11.00 13.16 -0.07
C GLY A 25 10.43 11.84 0.43
N GLY A 26 9.29 11.42 -0.12
CA GLY A 26 8.70 10.11 0.17
C GLY A 26 9.43 8.96 -0.50
N VAL A 27 8.88 7.76 -0.34
CA VAL A 27 9.49 6.55 -0.90
C VAL A 27 9.01 6.29 -2.32
N ALA A 28 9.79 5.52 -3.07
CA ALA A 28 9.38 4.97 -4.35
C ALA A 28 8.38 3.83 -4.14
N THR A 29 7.57 3.55 -5.15
CA THR A 29 6.58 2.46 -5.05
C THR A 29 7.24 1.12 -4.74
N TRP A 30 8.39 0.81 -5.37
CA TRP A 30 9.07 -0.45 -5.11
C TRP A 30 9.55 -0.57 -3.66
N GLN A 31 9.93 0.54 -3.03
CA GLN A 31 10.31 0.55 -1.63
C GLN A 31 9.11 0.29 -0.72
N ALA A 32 7.97 0.87 -1.04
CA ALA A 32 6.73 0.61 -0.31
C ALA A 32 6.33 -0.86 -0.41
N LEU A 33 6.42 -1.45 -1.59
CA LEU A 33 6.10 -2.86 -1.80
C LEU A 33 7.06 -3.76 -1.02
N GLU A 34 8.34 -3.45 -1.04
CA GLU A 34 9.35 -4.20 -0.29
C GLU A 34 9.07 -4.15 1.22
N PHE A 35 8.70 -2.97 1.71
CA PHE A 35 8.30 -2.79 3.10
C PHE A 35 7.09 -3.66 3.45
N ILE A 36 6.03 -3.61 2.63
CA ILE A 36 4.82 -4.41 2.86
C ILE A 36 5.15 -5.91 2.87
N ARG A 37 5.97 -6.37 1.93
CA ARG A 37 6.38 -7.79 1.86
C ARG A 37 7.20 -8.21 3.07
N SER A 38 7.93 -7.30 3.69
CA SER A 38 8.68 -7.59 4.91
C SER A 38 7.79 -7.88 6.11
N LEU A 39 6.51 -7.53 6.03
CA LEU A 39 5.53 -7.70 7.11
C LEU A 39 4.80 -9.05 7.04
N GLU A 40 5.31 -10.00 6.29
CA GLU A 40 4.63 -11.29 6.06
C GLU A 40 4.40 -12.09 7.34
N ASN A 41 5.16 -11.83 8.39
CA ASN A 41 5.01 -12.53 9.68
C ASN A 41 4.17 -11.75 10.70
N VAL A 42 3.66 -10.58 10.33
CA VAL A 42 2.78 -9.80 11.21
C VAL A 42 1.37 -10.37 11.13
N ASN A 43 0.74 -10.58 12.27
CA ASN A 43 -0.63 -11.11 12.32
C ASN A 43 -1.64 -10.01 12.02
N PHE A 44 -1.89 -9.78 10.75
CA PHE A 44 -2.87 -8.80 10.29
C PHE A 44 -4.29 -9.34 10.37
N VAL A 45 -5.22 -8.47 10.75
CA VAL A 45 -6.66 -8.78 10.77
C VAL A 45 -7.44 -7.90 9.78
N GLY A 46 -6.81 -6.86 9.23
CA GLY A 46 -7.43 -6.00 8.24
C GLY A 46 -6.51 -4.88 7.82
N MET A 47 -6.91 -4.14 6.78
CA MET A 47 -6.22 -2.93 6.36
C MET A 47 -7.18 -1.92 5.78
N ASP A 48 -6.74 -0.68 5.74
CA ASP A 48 -7.29 0.32 4.83
C ASP A 48 -6.16 0.95 4.02
N LEU A 49 -6.53 1.52 2.90
CA LEU A 49 -5.63 2.29 2.05
C LEU A 49 -6.36 3.59 1.72
N VAL A 50 -5.79 4.69 2.12
CA VAL A 50 -6.48 5.98 2.17
C VAL A 50 -5.74 7.06 1.39
N GLU A 51 -6.40 8.17 1.19
CA GLU A 51 -5.89 9.42 0.63
C GLU A 51 -5.62 9.40 -0.87
N VAL A 52 -6.07 8.39 -1.61
CA VAL A 52 -6.08 8.48 -3.08
C VAL A 52 -7.14 9.49 -3.49
N SER A 53 -6.72 10.51 -4.23
CA SER A 53 -7.61 11.56 -4.74
C SER A 53 -7.57 11.54 -6.27
N PRO A 54 -8.50 10.82 -6.92
CA PRO A 54 -8.50 10.68 -8.38
C PRO A 54 -8.44 11.99 -9.16
N PRO A 55 -9.12 13.09 -8.72
CA PRO A 55 -9.02 14.36 -9.45
C PRO A 55 -7.61 14.93 -9.56
N PHE A 56 -6.73 14.58 -8.64
CA PHE A 56 -5.33 15.02 -8.65
C PHE A 56 -4.39 14.00 -9.28
N ASP A 57 -4.92 12.84 -9.66
CA ASP A 57 -4.09 11.78 -10.24
C ASP A 57 -3.73 12.11 -11.69
N HIS A 58 -2.66 11.50 -12.16
CA HIS A 58 -2.20 11.64 -13.53
C HIS A 58 -2.14 10.26 -14.15
N ALA A 59 -2.90 10.03 -15.22
CA ALA A 59 -2.95 8.75 -15.93
C ALA A 59 -3.19 7.54 -15.00
N GLU A 60 -3.87 7.77 -13.88
CA GLU A 60 -4.19 6.73 -12.89
C GLU A 60 -2.96 6.09 -12.22
N ILE A 61 -1.82 6.76 -12.25
CA ILE A 61 -0.57 6.24 -11.69
C ILE A 61 -0.72 5.95 -10.20
N THR A 62 -1.34 6.87 -9.47
CA THR A 62 -1.54 6.74 -8.02
C THR A 62 -2.52 5.62 -7.72
N SER A 63 -3.62 5.53 -8.47
CA SER A 63 -4.60 4.47 -8.31
C SER A 63 -3.99 3.10 -8.56
N MET A 64 -3.13 2.97 -9.57
CA MET A 64 -2.42 1.72 -9.84
C MET A 64 -1.43 1.36 -8.75
N ALA A 65 -0.70 2.35 -8.22
CA ALA A 65 0.22 2.11 -7.11
C ALA A 65 -0.55 1.63 -5.88
N ALA A 66 -1.65 2.27 -5.56
CA ALA A 66 -2.50 1.88 -4.43
C ALA A 66 -3.06 0.47 -4.61
N ALA A 67 -3.56 0.15 -5.79
CA ALA A 67 -4.09 -1.17 -6.10
C ALA A 67 -3.00 -2.24 -5.97
N THR A 68 -1.77 -1.94 -6.37
CA THR A 68 -0.64 -2.87 -6.27
C THR A 68 -0.27 -3.14 -4.80
N VAL A 69 -0.24 -2.10 -3.98
CA VAL A 69 0.00 -2.24 -2.53
C VAL A 69 -1.08 -3.11 -1.90
N ALA A 70 -2.35 -2.83 -2.20
CA ALA A 70 -3.48 -3.60 -1.68
C ALA A 70 -3.40 -5.06 -2.12
N HIS A 71 -3.04 -5.31 -3.37
CA HIS A 71 -2.87 -6.67 -3.90
C HIS A 71 -1.77 -7.43 -3.15
N ASP A 72 -0.62 -6.81 -2.93
CA ASP A 72 0.48 -7.44 -2.20
C ASP A 72 0.07 -7.80 -0.78
N TRP A 73 -0.67 -6.91 -0.11
CA TRP A 73 -1.17 -7.19 1.23
C TRP A 73 -2.15 -8.37 1.22
N ILE A 74 -3.05 -8.43 0.23
CA ILE A 74 -3.98 -9.56 0.09
C ILE A 74 -3.20 -10.87 -0.09
N CYS A 75 -2.12 -10.86 -0.87
CA CYS A 75 -1.27 -12.04 -1.05
C CYS A 75 -0.64 -12.48 0.27
N ILE A 76 -0.19 -11.52 1.09
CA ILE A 76 0.36 -11.81 2.41
C ILE A 76 -0.69 -12.47 3.29
N MET A 77 -1.91 -11.92 3.30
CA MET A 77 -3.02 -12.47 4.07
C MET A 77 -3.39 -13.88 3.61
N ALA A 78 -3.41 -14.11 2.30
CA ALA A 78 -3.69 -15.42 1.75
C ALA A 78 -2.63 -16.46 2.18
N ASN A 79 -1.36 -16.05 2.17
CA ASN A 79 -0.26 -16.90 2.63
C ASN A 79 -0.38 -17.22 4.12
N GLN A 80 -0.69 -16.23 4.94
CA GLN A 80 -0.86 -16.44 6.39
C GLN A 80 -2.00 -17.41 6.65
N LYS A 81 -3.12 -17.23 5.97
CA LYS A 81 -4.28 -18.11 6.11
C LYS A 81 -3.95 -19.54 5.70
N ARG A 82 -3.23 -19.70 4.59
CA ARG A 82 -2.82 -21.01 4.12
C ARG A 82 -1.92 -21.72 5.13
N LYS A 83 -0.98 -21.03 5.73
CA LYS A 83 -0.09 -21.57 6.76
C LYS A 83 -0.86 -22.04 7.99
N LEU A 84 -1.89 -21.29 8.38
CA LEU A 84 -2.70 -21.64 9.54
C LEU A 84 -3.59 -22.86 9.29
N ASN A 85 -3.94 -23.15 8.05
CA ASN A 85 -4.79 -24.27 7.68
C ASN A 85 -4.01 -25.56 7.37
N LEU A 86 -2.70 -25.48 7.48
CA LEU A 86 -1.84 -26.67 7.35
C LEU A 86 -1.60 -27.30 8.71
#